data_6118689139cf8c26174608994e7b3cab
#
_entry.id   6118689139cf8c26174608994e7b3cab
#
_cell.length_a   1.000
_cell.length_b   1.000
_cell.length_c   1.000
_cell.angle_alpha   90.00
_cell.angle_beta   90.00
_cell.angle_gamma   90.00
#
_symmetry.space_group_name_H-M   'P 1'
#
loop_
_entity.id
_entity.type
_entity.pdbx_description
1 polymer ?
#
loop_
_entity_poly.entity_id
_entity_poly.type
_entity_poly.pdbx_seq_one_letter_code
_entity_poly.pdbx_strand_id
1 'polypeptide(L)'
;MSPLSLDDLRPYKQRAVATSFLKGLQLMTLLARKPGGLTVAALRQRLNFPRTTILRMLSTLELFGLAAKQGALWRATPRFYDWSGRDTHAEIRQRFAGTLHKAVKAIDEMIMLGVAEGDGIRFIDYVQSTNRVVVAPPKNSLYPLSKSACGKLVLGHRPDLCAGIRDRRLLEEIAQARRTGLAWNHAETDPGIDAVAMWAGKPSVETPLIAIIWPSYRFTPAKASKAIELVRRALPR
;
A
#
# COMPACT_ATOMS: atom_id res chain seq x y z
N MET A 1 -23.43 -6.21 10.29
CA MET A 1 -23.92 -7.62 10.30
C MET A 1 -22.95 -8.47 11.09
N SER A 2 -23.42 -9.22 12.06
CA SER A 2 -22.59 -10.23 12.77
C SER A 2 -22.18 -11.34 11.79
N PRO A 3 -20.99 -11.99 11.96
CA PRO A 3 -20.67 -13.15 11.15
C PRO A 3 -21.72 -14.23 11.39
N LEU A 4 -22.19 -14.86 10.32
CA LEU A 4 -23.08 -16.01 10.39
C LEU A 4 -22.47 -17.04 11.36
N SER A 5 -23.17 -17.37 12.42
CA SER A 5 -22.82 -18.43 13.34
C SER A 5 -23.18 -19.80 12.73
N LEU A 6 -22.63 -20.90 13.25
CA LEU A 6 -23.08 -22.23 12.83
C LEU A 6 -24.54 -22.48 13.17
N ASP A 7 -25.07 -21.74 14.17
CA ASP A 7 -26.49 -21.84 14.56
C ASP A 7 -27.42 -21.12 13.58
N ASP A 8 -26.95 -20.03 12.94
CA ASP A 8 -27.68 -19.32 11.88
C ASP A 8 -27.87 -20.19 10.62
N LEU A 9 -27.11 -21.28 10.52
CA LEU A 9 -27.17 -22.22 9.40
C LEU A 9 -28.05 -23.44 9.69
N ARG A 10 -28.71 -23.53 10.84
CA ARG A 10 -29.66 -24.63 11.17
C ARG A 10 -30.73 -24.87 10.10
N PRO A 11 -31.31 -23.83 9.46
CA PRO A 11 -32.26 -24.02 8.38
C PRO A 11 -31.68 -24.68 7.13
N TYR A 12 -30.34 -24.64 6.95
CA TYR A 12 -29.65 -25.19 5.79
C TYR A 12 -29.03 -26.56 6.03
N LYS A 13 -29.29 -27.20 7.17
CA LYS A 13 -28.79 -28.56 7.51
C LYS A 13 -29.14 -29.64 6.51
N GLN A 14 -30.16 -29.41 5.67
CA GLN A 14 -30.55 -30.33 4.59
C GLN A 14 -29.69 -30.19 3.31
N ARG A 15 -28.81 -29.19 3.23
CA ARG A 15 -27.91 -29.00 2.09
C ARG A 15 -26.50 -29.51 2.44
N ALA A 16 -25.84 -30.17 1.49
CA ALA A 16 -24.46 -30.59 1.63
C ALA A 16 -23.54 -29.34 1.71
N VAL A 17 -23.23 -28.91 2.93
CA VAL A 17 -22.35 -27.75 3.17
C VAL A 17 -20.94 -28.25 3.47
N ALA A 18 -19.94 -27.75 2.72
CA ALA A 18 -18.53 -28.03 2.99
C ALA A 18 -18.10 -27.28 4.28
N THR A 19 -18.22 -27.99 5.42
CA THR A 19 -17.99 -27.41 6.76
C THR A 19 -16.60 -26.78 6.92
N SER A 20 -15.56 -27.39 6.30
CA SER A 20 -14.20 -26.85 6.34
C SER A 20 -14.09 -25.51 5.60
N PHE A 21 -14.77 -25.39 4.45
CA PHE A 21 -14.81 -24.16 3.68
C PHE A 21 -15.57 -23.07 4.43
N LEU A 22 -16.71 -23.40 5.03
CA LEU A 22 -17.48 -22.47 5.85
C LEU A 22 -16.65 -21.90 7.01
N LYS A 23 -15.93 -22.77 7.74
CA LYS A 23 -15.00 -22.34 8.81
C LYS A 23 -13.90 -21.41 8.28
N GLY A 24 -13.38 -21.67 7.09
CA GLY A 24 -12.41 -20.80 6.40
C GLY A 24 -13.00 -19.43 6.12
N LEU A 25 -14.22 -19.33 5.59
CA LEU A 25 -14.93 -18.07 5.33
C LEU A 25 -15.17 -17.27 6.62
N GLN A 26 -15.54 -17.94 7.72
CA GLN A 26 -15.72 -17.28 9.02
C GLN A 26 -14.40 -16.68 9.54
N LEU A 27 -13.28 -17.40 9.41
CA LEU A 27 -11.97 -16.92 9.79
C LEU A 27 -11.54 -15.73 8.92
N MET A 28 -11.72 -15.81 7.60
CA MET A 28 -11.44 -14.72 6.67
C MET A 28 -12.26 -13.46 7.01
N THR A 29 -13.56 -13.62 7.25
CA THR A 29 -14.44 -12.51 7.63
C THR A 29 -13.96 -11.82 8.91
N LEU A 30 -13.48 -12.60 9.88
CA LEU A 30 -13.00 -12.05 11.14
C LEU A 30 -11.67 -11.30 10.97
N LEU A 31 -10.74 -11.80 10.16
CA LEU A 31 -9.50 -11.11 9.81
C LEU A 31 -9.78 -9.79 9.07
N ALA A 32 -10.69 -9.80 8.10
CA ALA A 32 -11.06 -8.61 7.34
C ALA A 32 -11.63 -7.47 8.22
N ARG A 33 -12.33 -7.81 9.29
CA ARG A 33 -12.91 -6.83 10.23
C ARG A 33 -11.91 -6.27 11.25
N LYS A 34 -10.68 -6.79 11.29
CA LYS A 34 -9.64 -6.39 12.24
C LYS A 34 -8.32 -6.11 11.51
N PRO A 35 -8.21 -4.94 10.84
CA PRO A 35 -7.00 -4.57 10.10
C PRO A 35 -5.72 -4.61 10.94
N GLY A 36 -5.83 -4.32 12.25
CA GLY A 36 -4.71 -4.44 13.20
C GLY A 36 -4.23 -5.88 13.43
N GLY A 37 -4.95 -6.88 12.92
CA GLY A 37 -4.62 -8.29 13.06
C GLY A 37 -5.15 -8.94 14.34
N LEU A 38 -5.07 -10.26 14.38
CA LEU A 38 -5.52 -11.10 15.50
C LEU A 38 -4.49 -12.18 15.80
N THR A 39 -4.31 -12.47 17.09
CA THR A 39 -3.54 -13.65 17.53
C THR A 39 -4.35 -14.93 17.34
N VAL A 40 -3.67 -16.09 17.25
CA VAL A 40 -4.34 -17.40 17.22
C VAL A 40 -5.25 -17.60 18.45
N ALA A 41 -4.85 -17.11 19.61
CA ALA A 41 -5.67 -17.15 20.83
C ALA A 41 -6.97 -16.36 20.68
N ALA A 42 -6.89 -15.12 20.15
CA ALA A 42 -8.06 -14.29 19.90
C ALA A 42 -8.98 -14.86 18.83
N LEU A 43 -8.43 -15.49 17.78
CA LEU A 43 -9.21 -16.22 16.76
C LEU A 43 -9.94 -17.42 17.37
N ARG A 44 -9.24 -18.18 18.22
CA ARG A 44 -9.82 -19.33 18.92
C ARG A 44 -10.99 -18.93 19.81
N GLN A 45 -10.81 -17.87 20.59
CA GLN A 45 -11.87 -17.37 21.50
C GLN A 45 -13.14 -16.96 20.74
N ARG A 46 -12.98 -16.35 19.56
CA ARG A 46 -14.11 -15.81 18.78
C ARG A 46 -14.80 -16.82 17.89
N LEU A 47 -14.02 -17.80 17.36
CA LEU A 47 -14.54 -18.79 16.41
C LEU A 47 -14.90 -20.10 17.09
N ASN A 48 -14.41 -20.33 18.31
CA ASN A 48 -14.55 -21.61 19.04
C ASN A 48 -14.06 -22.83 18.22
N PHE A 49 -12.97 -22.66 17.48
CA PHE A 49 -12.35 -23.74 16.70
C PHE A 49 -11.09 -24.29 17.42
N PRO A 50 -10.78 -25.60 17.24
CA PRO A 50 -9.50 -26.13 17.70
C PRO A 50 -8.31 -25.34 17.14
N ARG A 51 -7.26 -25.17 17.96
CA ARG A 51 -6.04 -24.43 17.55
C ARG A 51 -5.43 -24.97 16.26
N THR A 52 -5.40 -26.29 16.11
CA THR A 52 -4.88 -26.96 14.90
C THR A 52 -5.69 -26.60 13.65
N THR A 53 -7.01 -26.52 13.75
CA THR A 53 -7.90 -26.09 12.66
C THR A 53 -7.61 -24.67 12.24
N ILE A 54 -7.48 -23.74 13.22
CA ILE A 54 -7.16 -22.32 12.92
C ILE A 54 -5.80 -22.21 12.23
N LEU A 55 -4.77 -22.89 12.74
CA LEU A 55 -3.43 -22.84 12.14
C LEU A 55 -3.42 -23.38 10.72
N ARG A 56 -4.08 -24.52 10.44
CA ARG A 56 -4.20 -25.07 9.09
C ARG A 56 -4.89 -24.09 8.13
N MET A 57 -5.94 -23.42 8.57
CA MET A 57 -6.63 -22.42 7.76
C MET A 57 -5.79 -21.19 7.51
N LEU A 58 -5.10 -20.69 8.53
CA LEU A 58 -4.18 -19.57 8.40
C LEU A 58 -3.04 -19.87 7.43
N SER A 59 -2.43 -21.06 7.52
CA SER A 59 -1.38 -21.50 6.57
C SER A 59 -1.93 -21.62 5.15
N THR A 60 -3.16 -22.09 4.97
CA THR A 60 -3.80 -22.11 3.64
C THR A 60 -4.01 -20.70 3.10
N LEU A 61 -4.51 -19.78 3.92
CA LEU A 61 -4.68 -18.38 3.51
C LEU A 61 -3.35 -17.68 3.20
N GLU A 62 -2.30 -17.99 3.96
CA GLU A 62 -0.94 -17.51 3.72
C GLU A 62 -0.38 -18.03 2.39
N LEU A 63 -0.55 -19.32 2.10
CA LEU A 63 -0.16 -19.93 0.82
C LEU A 63 -0.82 -19.24 -0.38
N PHE A 64 -2.09 -18.85 -0.25
CA PHE A 64 -2.81 -18.10 -1.27
C PHE A 64 -2.50 -16.59 -1.24
N GLY A 65 -1.69 -16.13 -0.29
CA GLY A 65 -1.36 -14.73 -0.12
C GLY A 65 -2.52 -13.87 0.39
N LEU A 66 -3.54 -14.47 1.01
CA LEU A 66 -4.72 -13.78 1.54
C LEU A 66 -4.57 -13.38 3.01
N ALA A 67 -3.66 -14.01 3.75
CA ALA A 67 -3.27 -13.63 5.10
C ALA A 67 -1.75 -13.61 5.23
N ALA A 68 -1.24 -12.83 6.16
CA ALA A 68 0.18 -12.76 6.49
C ALA A 68 0.37 -12.72 8.00
N LYS A 69 1.47 -13.32 8.46
CA LYS A 69 1.88 -13.31 9.87
C LYS A 69 2.89 -12.20 10.11
N GLN A 70 2.62 -11.35 11.11
CA GLN A 70 3.55 -10.34 11.62
C GLN A 70 3.71 -10.51 13.12
N GLY A 71 4.85 -11.04 13.56
CA GLY A 71 5.05 -11.42 14.95
C GLY A 71 4.01 -12.46 15.41
N ALA A 72 3.21 -12.14 16.43
CA ALA A 72 2.14 -12.99 16.94
C ALA A 72 0.78 -12.76 16.23
N LEU A 73 0.68 -11.73 15.38
CA LEU A 73 -0.56 -11.31 14.74
C LEU A 73 -0.69 -11.87 13.33
N TRP A 74 -1.90 -12.28 12.98
CA TRP A 74 -2.31 -12.61 11.62
C TRP A 74 -3.21 -11.52 11.08
N ARG A 75 -2.97 -11.09 9.84
CA ARG A 75 -3.70 -10.00 9.17
C ARG A 75 -4.18 -10.46 7.80
N ALA A 76 -5.33 -9.94 7.38
CA ALA A 76 -5.71 -10.02 5.97
C ALA A 76 -4.73 -9.15 5.15
N THR A 77 -4.31 -9.65 4.00
CA THR A 77 -3.44 -8.93 3.08
C THR A 77 -4.27 -8.01 2.17
N PRO A 78 -3.66 -7.05 1.47
CA PRO A 78 -4.33 -6.30 0.41
C PRO A 78 -4.94 -7.20 -0.66
N ARG A 79 -4.26 -8.26 -1.06
CA ARG A 79 -4.79 -9.25 -2.02
C ARG A 79 -6.13 -9.84 -1.57
N PHE A 80 -6.36 -9.98 -0.25
CA PHE A 80 -7.65 -10.40 0.28
C PHE A 80 -8.75 -9.40 -0.06
N TYR A 81 -8.48 -8.12 0.09
CA TYR A 81 -9.44 -7.05 -0.19
C TYR A 81 -9.67 -6.89 -1.70
N ASP A 82 -8.62 -6.99 -2.51
CA ASP A 82 -8.72 -7.01 -3.97
C ASP A 82 -9.59 -8.18 -4.45
N TRP A 83 -9.39 -9.36 -3.87
CA TRP A 83 -10.17 -10.56 -4.17
C TRP A 83 -11.65 -10.41 -3.77
N SER A 84 -11.94 -9.73 -2.69
CA SER A 84 -13.32 -9.44 -2.24
C SER A 84 -13.99 -8.32 -3.02
N GLY A 85 -13.29 -7.68 -3.97
CA GLY A 85 -13.79 -6.53 -4.73
C GLY A 85 -13.94 -5.25 -3.90
N ARG A 86 -13.44 -5.24 -2.65
CA ARG A 86 -13.48 -4.06 -1.80
C ARG A 86 -12.28 -3.17 -2.09
N ASP A 87 -12.55 -2.02 -2.63
CA ASP A 87 -11.55 -0.98 -2.83
C ASP A 87 -11.17 -0.34 -1.49
N THR A 88 -10.05 -0.79 -0.92
CA THR A 88 -9.54 -0.29 0.36
C THR A 88 -9.01 1.13 0.31
N HIS A 89 -8.79 1.68 -0.89
CA HIS A 89 -8.21 3.00 -1.11
C HIS A 89 -9.16 4.00 -1.77
N ALA A 90 -10.45 3.64 -1.93
CA ALA A 90 -11.45 4.49 -2.59
C ALA A 90 -11.53 5.89 -1.98
N GLU A 91 -11.58 5.99 -0.65
CA GLU A 91 -11.67 7.26 0.07
C GLU A 91 -10.41 8.12 -0.17
N ILE A 92 -9.23 7.50 -0.14
CA ILE A 92 -7.96 8.19 -0.42
C ILE A 92 -7.94 8.70 -1.86
N ARG A 93 -8.31 7.87 -2.84
CA ARG A 93 -8.37 8.28 -4.24
C ARG A 93 -9.35 9.44 -4.43
N GLN A 94 -10.55 9.34 -3.90
CA GLN A 94 -11.55 10.39 -3.99
C GLN A 94 -11.06 11.71 -3.39
N ARG A 95 -10.42 11.66 -2.22
CA ARG A 95 -9.86 12.85 -1.55
C ARG A 95 -8.79 13.55 -2.38
N PHE A 96 -7.94 12.80 -3.08
CA PHE A 96 -6.80 13.35 -3.81
C PHE A 96 -7.03 13.53 -5.32
N ALA A 97 -8.11 13.01 -5.90
CA ALA A 97 -8.38 13.09 -7.34
C ALA A 97 -8.30 14.52 -7.90
N GLY A 98 -8.95 15.48 -7.24
CA GLY A 98 -8.91 16.89 -7.64
C GLY A 98 -7.50 17.49 -7.56
N THR A 99 -6.72 17.10 -6.56
CA THR A 99 -5.33 17.53 -6.38
C THR A 99 -4.44 17.03 -7.52
N LEU A 100 -4.53 15.74 -7.85
CA LEU A 100 -3.74 15.14 -8.93
C LEU A 100 -4.02 15.81 -10.28
N HIS A 101 -5.30 16.02 -10.62
CA HIS A 101 -5.69 16.67 -11.87
C HIS A 101 -5.23 18.12 -11.96
N LYS A 102 -5.39 18.90 -10.89
CA LYS A 102 -4.91 20.30 -10.84
C LYS A 102 -3.39 20.37 -11.01
N ALA A 103 -2.67 19.48 -10.33
CA ALA A 103 -1.22 19.44 -10.38
C ALA A 103 -0.69 19.05 -11.77
N VAL A 104 -1.24 17.97 -12.38
CA VAL A 104 -0.85 17.58 -13.74
C VAL A 104 -1.14 18.68 -14.74
N LYS A 105 -2.31 19.34 -14.67
CA LYS A 105 -2.64 20.47 -15.55
C LYS A 105 -1.64 21.64 -15.45
N ALA A 106 -1.03 21.85 -14.28
CA ALA A 106 -0.05 22.91 -14.06
C ALA A 106 1.39 22.54 -14.43
N ILE A 107 1.74 21.23 -14.32
CA ILE A 107 3.12 20.73 -14.46
C ILE A 107 3.32 20.05 -15.81
N ASP A 108 2.26 19.44 -16.35
CA ASP A 108 2.22 18.56 -17.55
C ASP A 108 3.21 17.39 -17.49
N GLU A 109 3.37 16.83 -16.29
CA GLU A 109 4.09 15.58 -16.06
C GLU A 109 3.24 14.64 -15.22
N MET A 110 3.56 13.35 -15.27
CA MET A 110 2.79 12.34 -14.57
C MET A 110 2.90 12.49 -13.05
N ILE A 111 1.77 12.37 -12.37
CA ILE A 111 1.70 12.36 -10.91
C ILE A 111 1.01 11.08 -10.46
N MET A 112 1.60 10.42 -9.48
CA MET A 112 1.10 9.19 -8.87
C MET A 112 0.80 9.40 -7.39
N LEU A 113 -0.27 8.74 -6.93
CA LEU A 113 -0.63 8.65 -5.51
C LEU A 113 -0.28 7.26 -5.01
N GLY A 114 0.59 7.17 -4.01
CA GLY A 114 1.06 5.93 -3.41
C GLY A 114 0.69 5.79 -1.95
N VAL A 115 0.64 4.56 -1.49
CA VAL A 115 0.50 4.19 -0.08
C VAL A 115 1.57 3.16 0.28
N ALA A 116 2.03 3.20 1.52
CA ALA A 116 2.94 2.18 2.03
C ALA A 116 2.15 0.89 2.32
N GLU A 117 2.64 -0.23 1.82
CA GLU A 117 1.99 -1.52 1.95
C GLU A 117 3.04 -2.62 2.15
N GLY A 118 3.07 -3.21 3.33
CA GLY A 118 4.08 -4.21 3.68
C GLY A 118 5.49 -3.64 3.56
N ASP A 119 6.28 -4.21 2.66
CA ASP A 119 7.66 -3.85 2.36
C ASP A 119 7.82 -3.04 1.06
N GLY A 120 6.73 -2.45 0.56
CA GLY A 120 6.72 -1.70 -0.69
C GLY A 120 5.77 -0.51 -0.70
N ILE A 121 5.71 0.12 -1.86
CA ILE A 121 4.76 1.20 -2.20
C ILE A 121 3.80 0.68 -3.26
N ARG A 122 2.51 0.75 -2.98
CA ARG A 122 1.47 0.54 -3.97
C ARG A 122 1.00 1.88 -4.50
N PHE A 123 1.09 2.07 -5.81
CA PHE A 123 0.43 3.22 -6.44
C PHE A 123 -1.04 2.90 -6.69
N ILE A 124 -1.90 3.67 -6.02
CA ILE A 124 -3.35 3.47 -6.00
C ILE A 124 -4.09 4.33 -7.01
N ASP A 125 -3.47 5.41 -7.47
CA ASP A 125 -4.02 6.29 -8.49
C ASP A 125 -2.90 7.05 -9.21
N TYR A 126 -3.20 7.55 -10.41
CA TYR A 126 -2.29 8.42 -11.17
C TYR A 126 -3.04 9.26 -12.19
N VAL A 127 -2.45 10.38 -12.56
CA VAL A 127 -2.88 11.20 -13.70
C VAL A 127 -1.69 11.38 -14.64
N GLN A 128 -1.88 11.04 -15.91
CA GLN A 128 -0.85 11.14 -16.94
C GLN A 128 -0.75 12.57 -17.48
N SER A 129 0.44 12.92 -17.98
CA SER A 129 0.64 14.14 -18.77
C SER A 129 -0.04 14.04 -20.13
N THR A 130 -0.18 15.19 -20.79
CA THR A 130 -0.67 15.27 -22.18
C THR A 130 0.45 15.14 -23.22
N ASN A 131 1.69 14.98 -22.77
CA ASN A 131 2.85 14.80 -23.61
C ASN A 131 2.75 13.52 -24.47
N ARG A 132 3.35 13.54 -25.67
CA ARG A 132 3.37 12.36 -26.57
C ARG A 132 4.13 11.17 -25.98
N VAL A 133 5.17 11.43 -25.21
CA VAL A 133 5.93 10.39 -24.49
C VAL A 133 5.54 10.43 -23.02
N VAL A 134 4.89 9.41 -22.54
CA VAL A 134 4.44 9.27 -21.15
C VAL A 134 5.09 8.07 -20.48
N VAL A 135 5.27 8.16 -19.17
CA VAL A 135 5.60 7.01 -18.36
C VAL A 135 4.31 6.24 -18.10
N ALA A 136 4.32 4.92 -18.29
CA ALA A 136 3.18 4.05 -17.99
C ALA A 136 3.54 3.15 -16.81
N PRO A 137 2.92 3.35 -15.64
CA PRO A 137 3.18 2.48 -14.50
C PRO A 137 2.59 1.09 -14.77
N PRO A 138 3.30 0.03 -14.40
CA PRO A 138 2.71 -1.31 -14.44
C PRO A 138 1.53 -1.37 -13.46
N LYS A 139 0.41 -1.95 -13.92
CA LYS A 139 -0.80 -2.10 -13.10
C LYS A 139 -0.52 -2.98 -11.88
N ASN A 140 -1.01 -2.56 -10.72
CA ASN A 140 -0.96 -3.32 -9.45
C ASN A 140 0.44 -3.73 -8.98
N SER A 141 1.49 -3.05 -9.40
CA SER A 141 2.85 -3.33 -8.96
C SER A 141 3.12 -2.78 -7.57
N LEU A 142 3.82 -3.57 -6.77
CA LEU A 142 4.39 -3.15 -5.51
C LEU A 142 5.85 -2.76 -5.76
N TYR A 143 6.18 -1.50 -5.52
CA TYR A 143 7.53 -0.98 -5.72
C TYR A 143 8.36 -1.14 -4.45
N PRO A 144 9.57 -1.71 -4.52
CA PRO A 144 10.43 -1.89 -3.35
C PRO A 144 10.73 -0.56 -2.66
N LEU A 145 10.74 -0.55 -1.33
CA LEU A 145 11.05 0.66 -0.55
C LEU A 145 12.43 1.23 -0.86
N SER A 146 13.44 0.37 -1.04
CA SER A 146 14.82 0.79 -1.27
C SER A 146 15.09 1.41 -2.64
N LYS A 147 14.23 1.17 -3.63
CA LYS A 147 14.43 1.61 -5.02
C LYS A 147 13.48 2.73 -5.46
N SER A 148 12.46 3.05 -4.70
CA SER A 148 11.49 4.07 -5.08
C SER A 148 11.66 5.34 -4.23
N ALA A 149 11.44 6.51 -4.83
CA ALA A 149 11.45 7.77 -4.09
C ALA A 149 10.46 7.76 -2.91
N CYS A 150 9.24 7.27 -3.13
CA CYS A 150 8.24 7.11 -2.06
C CYS A 150 8.75 6.17 -0.95
N GLY A 151 9.41 5.09 -1.32
CA GLY A 151 9.94 4.13 -0.37
C GLY A 151 11.06 4.70 0.52
N LYS A 152 11.95 5.53 -0.03
CA LYS A 152 12.98 6.24 0.76
C LYS A 152 12.37 7.15 1.82
N LEU A 153 11.24 7.80 1.53
CA LEU A 153 10.49 8.58 2.54
C LEU A 153 9.95 7.68 3.66
N VAL A 154 9.37 6.55 3.31
CA VAL A 154 8.85 5.58 4.29
C VAL A 154 9.97 5.03 5.15
N LEU A 155 11.10 4.61 4.55
CA LEU A 155 12.29 4.13 5.27
C LEU A 155 12.82 5.18 6.25
N GLY A 156 12.80 6.46 5.89
CA GLY A 156 13.18 7.55 6.80
C GLY A 156 12.33 7.62 8.08
N HIS A 157 11.13 7.03 8.09
CA HIS A 157 10.21 6.99 9.23
C HIS A 157 10.06 5.57 9.83
N ARG A 158 10.77 4.59 9.27
CA ARG A 158 10.76 3.18 9.67
C ARG A 158 12.19 2.66 9.84
N PRO A 159 12.91 3.11 10.90
CA PRO A 159 14.30 2.69 11.14
C PRO A 159 14.42 1.18 11.36
N ASP A 160 13.35 0.52 11.80
CA ASP A 160 13.27 -0.94 11.93
C ASP A 160 13.46 -1.66 10.57
N LEU A 161 13.04 -1.05 9.46
CA LEU A 161 13.22 -1.61 8.10
C LEU A 161 14.60 -1.29 7.51
N CYS A 162 15.36 -0.41 8.13
CA CYS A 162 16.70 -0.04 7.67
C CYS A 162 17.81 -0.98 8.18
N ALA A 163 17.54 -1.81 9.18
CA ALA A 163 18.57 -2.62 9.87
C ALA A 163 19.36 -3.57 8.95
N GLY A 164 18.80 -3.98 7.81
CA GLY A 164 19.47 -4.84 6.81
C GLY A 164 20.12 -4.07 5.66
N ILE A 165 19.98 -2.76 5.57
CA ILE A 165 20.51 -1.94 4.48
C ILE A 165 22.00 -1.68 4.74
N ARG A 166 22.86 -2.15 3.83
CA ARG A 166 24.33 -1.94 3.88
C ARG A 166 24.80 -0.87 2.89
N ASP A 167 23.97 -0.49 1.95
CA ASP A 167 24.28 0.55 0.97
C ASP A 167 24.30 1.92 1.66
N ARG A 168 25.53 2.45 1.80
CA ARG A 168 25.81 3.73 2.46
C ARG A 168 25.14 4.91 1.74
N ARG A 169 25.14 4.91 0.42
CA ARG A 169 24.48 5.95 -0.38
C ARG A 169 22.99 5.97 -0.13
N LEU A 170 22.34 4.80 -0.15
CA LEU A 170 20.92 4.69 0.15
C LEU A 170 20.58 5.18 1.58
N LEU A 171 21.42 4.85 2.57
CA LEU A 171 21.22 5.34 3.94
C LEU A 171 21.33 6.87 4.05
N GLU A 172 22.25 7.49 3.32
CA GLU A 172 22.40 8.94 3.24
C GLU A 172 21.16 9.59 2.57
N GLU A 173 20.67 9.00 1.47
CA GLU A 173 19.44 9.44 0.78
C GLU A 173 18.19 9.31 1.67
N ILE A 174 18.06 8.24 2.43
CA ILE A 174 16.99 8.03 3.42
C ILE A 174 17.06 9.09 4.52
N ALA A 175 18.25 9.36 5.06
CA ALA A 175 18.44 10.38 6.08
C ALA A 175 18.12 11.78 5.55
N GLN A 176 18.47 12.09 4.30
CA GLN A 176 18.10 13.33 3.64
C GLN A 176 16.58 13.42 3.42
N ALA A 177 15.93 12.35 2.95
CA ALA A 177 14.49 12.27 2.76
C ALA A 177 13.73 12.56 4.06
N ARG A 178 14.21 12.02 5.19
CA ARG A 178 13.65 12.30 6.52
C ARG A 178 13.75 13.77 6.90
N ARG A 179 14.91 14.42 6.64
CA ARG A 179 15.12 15.84 6.99
C ARG A 179 14.32 16.79 6.12
N THR A 180 14.24 16.52 4.81
CA THR A 180 13.66 17.45 3.83
C THR A 180 12.19 17.21 3.53
N GLY A 181 11.68 16.01 3.84
CA GLY A 181 10.37 15.55 3.42
C GLY A 181 10.25 15.31 1.91
N LEU A 182 11.41 15.22 1.22
CA LEU A 182 11.51 14.96 -0.22
C LEU A 182 12.50 13.82 -0.46
N ALA A 183 12.17 12.91 -1.35
CA ALA A 183 13.10 11.89 -1.81
C ALA A 183 13.13 11.83 -3.33
N TRP A 184 14.25 11.41 -3.86
CA TRP A 184 14.54 11.38 -5.28
C TRP A 184 14.77 9.95 -5.75
N ASN A 185 14.45 9.70 -7.01
CA ASN A 185 14.83 8.52 -7.77
C ASN A 185 15.41 9.00 -9.10
N HIS A 186 16.65 8.65 -9.36
CA HIS A 186 17.37 8.98 -10.59
C HIS A 186 17.64 7.70 -11.36
N ALA A 187 16.65 7.25 -12.14
CA ALA A 187 16.72 6.03 -12.95
C ALA A 187 17.05 4.73 -12.17
N GLU A 188 16.76 4.69 -10.87
CA GLU A 188 17.09 3.56 -10.00
C GLU A 188 16.05 2.42 -10.11
N THR A 189 14.80 2.76 -10.38
CA THR A 189 13.72 1.79 -10.60
C THR A 189 13.67 1.37 -12.05
N ASP A 190 13.58 2.36 -12.93
CA ASP A 190 13.47 2.16 -14.38
C ASP A 190 14.46 3.09 -15.09
N PRO A 191 15.32 2.57 -15.99
CA PRO A 191 16.24 3.39 -16.77
C PRO A 191 15.50 4.50 -17.54
N GLY A 192 16.01 5.73 -17.46
CA GLY A 192 15.43 6.87 -18.17
C GLY A 192 14.22 7.52 -17.50
N ILE A 193 13.93 7.18 -16.23
CA ILE A 193 12.86 7.76 -15.44
C ILE A 193 13.40 8.41 -14.19
N ASP A 194 13.14 9.70 -14.01
CA ASP A 194 13.40 10.45 -12.79
C ASP A 194 12.10 10.71 -12.03
N ALA A 195 12.18 10.71 -10.71
CA ALA A 195 11.04 11.00 -9.85
C ALA A 195 11.43 11.77 -8.60
N VAL A 196 10.50 12.56 -8.09
CA VAL A 196 10.54 13.10 -6.73
C VAL A 196 9.28 12.70 -6.00
N ALA A 197 9.42 12.33 -4.74
CA ALA A 197 8.30 12.02 -3.86
C ALA A 197 8.21 12.95 -2.66
N MET A 198 6.99 13.14 -2.18
CA MET A 198 6.68 13.89 -0.97
C MET A 198 5.48 13.27 -0.24
N TRP A 199 5.36 13.58 1.04
CA TRP A 199 4.16 13.24 1.81
C TRP A 199 2.97 14.10 1.39
N ALA A 200 1.81 13.49 1.26
CA ALA A 200 0.55 14.18 0.96
C ALA A 200 -0.12 14.78 2.22
N GLY A 201 0.63 14.97 3.29
CA GLY A 201 0.22 15.50 4.57
C GLY A 201 1.34 15.44 5.60
N LYS A 202 0.99 15.39 6.89
CA LYS A 202 1.99 15.22 7.96
C LYS A 202 2.68 13.85 7.81
N PRO A 203 4.02 13.79 7.85
CA PRO A 203 4.76 12.55 7.67
C PRO A 203 4.34 11.44 8.64
N SER A 204 3.87 10.33 8.08
CA SER A 204 3.50 9.09 8.80
C SER A 204 3.42 7.96 7.78
N VAL A 205 3.67 6.71 8.19
CA VAL A 205 3.53 5.53 7.32
C VAL A 205 2.10 5.31 6.80
N GLU A 206 1.12 5.91 7.45
CA GLU A 206 -0.29 5.88 7.02
C GLU A 206 -0.64 7.03 6.07
N THR A 207 0.22 8.04 5.98
CA THR A 207 0.00 9.20 5.10
C THR A 207 0.30 8.79 3.67
N PRO A 208 -0.60 9.08 2.71
CA PRO A 208 -0.33 8.87 1.30
C PRO A 208 0.89 9.68 0.82
N LEU A 209 1.50 9.20 -0.25
CA LEU A 209 2.64 9.84 -0.88
C LEU A 209 2.28 10.29 -2.29
N ILE A 210 2.86 11.39 -2.73
CA ILE A 210 2.76 11.85 -4.10
C ILE A 210 4.13 11.73 -4.75
N ALA A 211 4.18 11.09 -5.91
CA ALA A 211 5.35 11.05 -6.77
C ALA A 211 5.08 11.84 -8.05
N ILE A 212 6.01 12.71 -8.43
CA ILE A 212 6.03 13.39 -9.72
C ILE A 212 7.10 12.71 -10.56
N ILE A 213 6.78 12.34 -11.78
CA ILE A 213 7.60 11.46 -12.61
C ILE A 213 7.87 12.10 -13.96
N TRP A 214 9.13 12.07 -14.37
CA TRP A 214 9.60 12.57 -15.65
C TRP A 214 10.36 11.50 -16.42
N PRO A 215 10.27 11.48 -17.73
CA PRO A 215 11.36 10.94 -18.54
C PRO A 215 12.63 11.77 -18.28
N SER A 216 13.79 11.11 -18.11
CA SER A 216 15.03 11.77 -17.69
C SER A 216 15.47 12.92 -18.60
N TYR A 217 15.20 12.81 -19.91
CA TYR A 217 15.54 13.88 -20.86
C TYR A 217 14.72 15.18 -20.68
N ARG A 218 13.58 15.13 -19.97
CA ARG A 218 12.75 16.31 -19.64
C ARG A 218 13.02 16.83 -18.22
N PHE A 219 13.65 16.04 -17.39
CA PHE A 219 13.95 16.39 -16.02
C PHE A 219 14.95 17.53 -15.94
N THR A 220 14.68 18.53 -15.11
CA THR A 220 15.65 19.52 -14.64
C THR A 220 15.35 19.88 -13.18
N PRO A 221 16.38 20.24 -12.36
CA PRO A 221 16.17 20.63 -10.98
C PRO A 221 15.20 21.81 -10.82
N ALA A 222 15.24 22.78 -11.75
CA ALA A 222 14.36 23.94 -11.73
C ALA A 222 12.87 23.55 -11.96
N LYS A 223 12.61 22.66 -12.94
CA LYS A 223 11.26 22.13 -13.17
C LYS A 223 10.76 21.35 -11.96
N ALA A 224 11.61 20.53 -11.37
CA ALA A 224 11.26 19.74 -10.21
C ALA A 224 10.91 20.62 -9.00
N SER A 225 11.71 21.67 -8.71
CA SER A 225 11.43 22.62 -7.63
C SER A 225 10.09 23.32 -7.82
N LYS A 226 9.81 23.80 -9.03
CA LYS A 226 8.51 24.41 -9.37
C LYS A 226 7.35 23.42 -9.21
N ALA A 227 7.52 22.19 -9.66
CA ALA A 227 6.52 21.14 -9.57
C ALA A 227 6.20 20.77 -8.11
N ILE A 228 7.22 20.64 -7.26
CA ILE A 228 7.08 20.40 -5.82
C ILE A 228 6.23 21.51 -5.18
N GLU A 229 6.52 22.75 -5.49
CA GLU A 229 5.78 23.91 -4.93
C GLU A 229 4.30 23.88 -5.37
N LEU A 230 4.03 23.64 -6.65
CA LEU A 230 2.67 23.56 -7.20
C LEU A 230 1.87 22.41 -6.56
N VAL A 231 2.48 21.25 -6.39
CA VAL A 231 1.82 20.11 -5.72
C VAL A 231 1.53 20.46 -4.26
N ARG A 232 2.49 21.01 -3.52
CA ARG A 232 2.29 21.39 -2.11
C ARG A 232 1.13 22.38 -1.94
N ARG A 233 0.99 23.35 -2.85
CA ARG A 233 -0.13 24.31 -2.84
C ARG A 233 -1.48 23.66 -3.17
N ALA A 234 -1.48 22.58 -3.94
CA ALA A 234 -2.69 21.88 -4.34
C ALA A 234 -3.16 20.83 -3.31
N LEU A 235 -2.33 20.48 -2.33
CA LEU A 235 -2.69 19.48 -1.30
C LEU A 235 -3.92 19.93 -0.50
N PRO A 236 -4.84 19.03 -0.17
CA PRO A 236 -5.95 19.33 0.72
C PRO A 236 -5.41 19.68 2.11
N ARG A 237 -5.97 20.74 2.69
CA ARG A 237 -5.68 21.19 4.06
C ARG A 237 -6.26 20.24 5.10
#